data_18ea4941c5ad9c5a7fe81d52d72440c1
#
_entry.id   18ea4941c5ad9c5a7fe81d52d72440c1
#
_cell.length_a   1.000
_cell.length_b   1.000
_cell.length_c   1.000
_cell.angle_alpha   90.00
_cell.angle_beta   90.00
_cell.angle_gamma   90.00
#
_symmetry.space_group_name_H-M   'P 1'
#
loop_
_entity.id
_entity.type
_entity.pdbx_description
1 polymer ?
#
loop_
_entity_poly.entity_id
_entity_poly.type
_entity_poly.pdbx_seq_one_letter_code
_entity_poly.pdbx_strand_id
1 'polypeptide(L)'
;ASKGLMAYPFLNIEFDNLNGERFFSSQHAYYHSKLAQVMFTYDLAERLKGSGVTVNCVRVTNVAIPDERLPKIPGWALKLYQLKRKMSITPEQQAKTYVFLATSPEVEQVTGGYWDENNHQVQSNKNSYNQGTWQKLWESSQRLAGLSK
;
A
#
# COMPACT_ATOMS: atom_id res chain seq x y z
N ALA A 1 1.70 -0.98 -0.65
CA ALA A 1 0.27 -0.67 -0.90
C ALA A 1 -0.33 -1.60 -1.95
N SER A 2 -1.55 -1.33 -2.44
CA SER A 2 -2.26 -2.24 -3.35
C SER A 2 -2.69 -1.52 -4.63
N LYS A 3 -2.53 -2.16 -5.78
CA LYS A 3 -3.08 -1.69 -7.07
C LYS A 3 -4.61 -1.56 -7.03
N GLY A 4 -5.28 -2.34 -6.18
CA GLY A 4 -6.73 -2.26 -5.97
C GLY A 4 -7.24 -0.91 -5.47
N LEU A 5 -6.38 -0.05 -4.87
CA LEU A 5 -6.74 1.33 -4.52
C LEU A 5 -7.24 2.16 -5.72
N MET A 6 -6.84 1.81 -6.94
CA MET A 6 -7.30 2.50 -8.16
C MET A 6 -8.81 2.37 -8.39
N ALA A 7 -9.43 1.31 -7.84
CA ALA A 7 -10.88 1.12 -7.90
C ALA A 7 -11.66 1.99 -6.90
N TYR A 8 -10.97 2.70 -6.02
CA TYR A 8 -11.57 3.52 -4.94
C TYR A 8 -11.06 4.96 -4.98
N PRO A 9 -11.29 5.72 -6.05
CA PRO A 9 -10.70 7.04 -6.26
C PRO A 9 -11.13 8.09 -5.22
N PHE A 10 -12.28 7.88 -4.57
CA PHE A 10 -12.86 8.78 -3.57
C PHE A 10 -12.63 8.31 -2.12
N LEU A 11 -11.86 7.24 -1.91
CA LEU A 11 -11.56 6.75 -0.58
C LEU A 11 -10.79 7.79 0.24
N ASN A 12 -11.23 8.05 1.45
CA ASN A 12 -10.58 8.93 2.44
C ASN A 12 -10.33 8.19 3.74
N ILE A 13 -9.48 8.77 4.60
CA ILE A 13 -9.28 8.26 5.97
C ILE A 13 -10.46 8.68 6.85
N GLU A 14 -11.13 7.71 7.42
CA GLU A 14 -12.25 7.89 8.37
C GLU A 14 -11.70 7.86 9.79
N PHE A 15 -11.32 9.03 10.29
CA PHE A 15 -10.69 9.16 11.62
C PHE A 15 -11.61 8.83 12.80
N ASP A 16 -12.90 8.86 12.59
CA ASP A 16 -13.93 8.50 13.55
C ASP A 16 -14.34 7.02 13.49
N ASN A 17 -13.65 6.23 12.67
CA ASN A 17 -13.91 4.81 12.47
C ASN A 17 -12.62 3.99 12.22
N LEU A 18 -11.50 4.40 12.80
CA LEU A 18 -10.20 3.76 12.56
C LEU A 18 -10.16 2.29 12.99
N ASN A 19 -10.86 1.96 14.08
CA ASN A 19 -10.95 0.59 14.62
C ASN A 19 -12.25 -0.13 14.20
N GLY A 20 -13.09 0.49 13.37
CA GLY A 20 -14.34 -0.10 12.91
C GLY A 20 -15.49 -0.05 13.90
N GLU A 21 -15.48 0.90 14.86
CA GLU A 21 -16.50 1.01 15.91
C GLU A 21 -17.89 1.37 15.38
N ARG A 22 -17.93 2.17 14.30
CA ARG A 22 -19.19 2.59 13.69
C ARG A 22 -19.69 1.60 12.64
N PHE A 23 -18.75 1.06 11.87
CA PHE A 23 -19.05 0.18 10.75
C PHE A 23 -17.79 -0.59 10.39
N PHE A 24 -17.93 -1.90 10.17
CA PHE A 24 -16.83 -2.75 9.75
C PHE A 24 -17.18 -3.51 8.47
N SER A 25 -16.30 -3.42 7.49
CA SER A 25 -16.23 -4.28 6.32
C SER A 25 -14.76 -4.63 6.07
N SER A 26 -14.45 -5.89 5.92
CA SER A 26 -13.07 -6.35 5.69
C SER A 26 -12.44 -5.71 4.44
N GLN A 27 -13.22 -5.52 3.39
CA GLN A 27 -12.77 -4.88 2.17
C GLN A 27 -12.50 -3.38 2.38
N HIS A 28 -13.40 -2.66 3.06
CA HIS A 28 -13.22 -1.26 3.38
C HIS A 28 -11.98 -1.06 4.28
N ALA A 29 -11.88 -1.83 5.37
CA ALA A 29 -10.74 -1.77 6.28
C ALA A 29 -9.40 -2.05 5.55
N TYR A 30 -9.39 -3.02 4.63
CA TYR A 30 -8.21 -3.32 3.82
C TYR A 30 -7.78 -2.12 2.97
N TYR A 31 -8.66 -1.55 2.16
CA TYR A 31 -8.28 -0.43 1.29
C TYR A 31 -8.01 0.86 2.06
N HIS A 32 -8.71 1.07 3.17
CA HIS A 32 -8.44 2.16 4.10
C HIS A 32 -7.00 2.07 4.67
N SER A 33 -6.60 0.88 5.14
CA SER A 33 -5.23 0.66 5.61
C SER A 33 -4.17 0.83 4.50
N LYS A 34 -4.50 0.44 3.23
CA LYS A 34 -3.59 0.62 2.10
C LYS A 34 -3.44 2.06 1.67
N LEU A 35 -4.50 2.87 1.78
CA LEU A 35 -4.41 4.32 1.60
C LEU A 35 -3.54 4.96 2.70
N ALA A 36 -3.77 4.57 3.96
CA ALA A 36 -2.97 5.04 5.08
C ALA A 36 -1.46 4.74 4.91
N GLN A 37 -1.11 3.56 4.39
CA GLN A 37 0.28 3.20 4.09
C GLN A 37 0.93 4.14 3.05
N VAL A 38 0.19 4.55 2.02
CA VAL A 38 0.70 5.50 1.00
C VAL A 38 0.91 6.87 1.63
N MET A 39 -0.07 7.36 2.38
CA MET A 39 0.02 8.65 3.09
C MET A 39 1.18 8.67 4.08
N PHE A 40 1.35 7.60 4.85
CA PHE A 40 2.48 7.42 5.77
C PHE A 40 3.83 7.50 5.04
N THR A 41 3.94 6.88 3.86
CA THR A 41 5.16 6.94 3.04
C THR A 41 5.49 8.38 2.67
N TYR A 42 4.51 9.16 2.22
CA TYR A 42 4.70 10.54 1.81
C TYR A 42 5.07 11.44 2.98
N ASP A 43 4.35 11.35 4.09
CA ASP A 43 4.63 12.12 5.30
C ASP A 43 6.02 11.80 5.87
N LEU A 44 6.36 10.51 5.95
CA LEU A 44 7.67 10.10 6.45
C LEU A 44 8.82 10.54 5.54
N ALA A 45 8.62 10.50 4.22
CA ALA A 45 9.59 11.01 3.26
C ALA A 45 9.87 12.50 3.46
N GLU A 46 8.83 13.32 3.69
CA GLU A 46 8.98 14.74 3.99
C GLU A 46 9.70 14.99 5.33
N ARG A 47 9.35 14.22 6.36
CA ARG A 47 9.97 14.33 7.70
C ARG A 47 11.44 13.98 7.71
N LEU A 48 11.87 13.07 6.82
CA LEU A 48 13.25 12.60 6.73
C LEU A 48 14.09 13.32 5.67
N LYS A 49 13.58 14.41 5.09
CA LYS A 49 14.35 15.24 4.15
C LYS A 49 15.68 15.66 4.76
N GLY A 50 16.77 15.48 4.02
CA GLY A 50 18.13 15.84 4.46
C GLY A 50 18.79 14.86 5.43
N SER A 51 18.11 13.78 5.83
CA SER A 51 18.70 12.76 6.73
C SER A 51 19.52 11.69 6.00
N GLY A 52 19.47 11.63 4.67
CA GLY A 52 20.07 10.55 3.88
C GLY A 52 19.21 9.27 3.83
N VAL A 53 18.02 9.26 4.45
CA VAL A 53 17.07 8.13 4.41
C VAL A 53 16.00 8.38 3.35
N THR A 54 15.80 7.40 2.45
CA THR A 54 14.73 7.43 1.46
C THR A 54 13.56 6.54 1.89
N VAL A 55 12.34 6.99 1.60
CA VAL A 55 11.11 6.29 1.95
C VAL A 55 10.24 6.15 0.70
N ASN A 56 10.01 4.93 0.25
CA ASN A 56 9.26 4.65 -0.96
C ASN A 56 8.19 3.58 -0.73
N CYS A 57 7.13 3.58 -1.53
CA CYS A 57 6.03 2.65 -1.42
C CYS A 57 5.87 1.83 -2.70
N VAL A 58 5.78 0.51 -2.58
CA VAL A 58 5.53 -0.39 -3.70
C VAL A 58 4.04 -0.64 -3.86
N ARG A 59 3.55 -0.47 -5.08
CA ARG A 59 2.21 -0.85 -5.52
C ARG A 59 2.18 -2.33 -5.84
N VAL A 60 1.75 -3.14 -4.88
CA VAL A 60 1.59 -4.57 -5.12
C VAL A 60 0.39 -4.82 -6.04
N THR A 61 0.63 -5.50 -7.15
CA THR A 61 -0.40 -5.94 -8.10
C THR A 61 -0.96 -7.32 -7.72
N ASN A 62 -1.66 -7.99 -8.62
CA ASN A 62 -2.09 -9.37 -8.40
C ASN A 62 -0.88 -10.29 -8.44
N VAL A 63 -0.49 -10.82 -7.29
CA VAL A 63 0.58 -11.81 -7.16
C VAL A 63 -0.06 -13.19 -7.05
N ALA A 64 0.43 -14.15 -7.83
CA ALA A 64 -0.04 -15.53 -7.77
C ALA A 64 0.28 -16.14 -6.41
N ILE A 65 -0.74 -16.64 -5.71
CA ILE A 65 -0.57 -17.35 -4.44
C ILE A 65 -0.17 -18.79 -4.78
N PRO A 66 0.89 -19.36 -4.17
CA PRO A 66 1.25 -20.76 -4.31
C PRO A 66 0.08 -21.68 -3.92
N ASP A 67 -0.05 -22.83 -4.60
CA ASP A 67 -1.20 -23.72 -4.41
C ASP A 67 -1.33 -24.23 -2.97
N GLU A 68 -0.19 -24.41 -2.28
CA GLU A 68 -0.12 -24.84 -0.88
C GLU A 68 -0.72 -23.82 0.10
N ARG A 69 -0.83 -22.55 -0.30
CA ARG A 69 -1.37 -21.45 0.51
C ARG A 69 -2.79 -21.08 0.13
N LEU A 70 -3.38 -21.77 -0.86
CA LEU A 70 -4.77 -21.50 -1.24
C LEU A 70 -5.72 -21.95 -0.13
N PRO A 71 -6.67 -21.12 0.28
CA PRO A 71 -7.73 -21.55 1.18
C PRO A 71 -8.57 -22.64 0.50
N LYS A 72 -9.16 -23.53 1.29
CA LYS A 72 -10.16 -24.49 0.78
C LYS A 72 -11.38 -23.70 0.28
N ILE A 73 -11.50 -23.51 -1.03
CA ILE A 73 -12.60 -22.82 -1.67
C ILE A 73 -13.40 -23.77 -2.56
N PRO A 74 -14.71 -23.52 -2.76
CA PRO A 74 -15.55 -24.32 -3.66
C PRO A 74 -14.98 -24.40 -5.07
N GLY A 75 -15.19 -25.53 -5.77
CA GLY A 75 -14.59 -25.77 -7.09
C GLY A 75 -14.88 -24.69 -8.16
N TRP A 76 -16.07 -24.07 -8.12
CA TRP A 76 -16.39 -22.97 -9.02
C TRP A 76 -15.55 -21.71 -8.74
N ALA A 77 -15.29 -21.41 -7.46
CA ALA A 77 -14.44 -20.30 -7.05
C ALA A 77 -12.98 -20.56 -7.40
N LEU A 78 -12.54 -21.82 -7.31
CA LEU A 78 -11.19 -22.23 -7.74
C LEU A 78 -10.99 -22.01 -9.25
N LYS A 79 -11.97 -22.35 -10.10
CA LYS A 79 -11.91 -22.07 -11.55
C LYS A 79 -11.78 -20.57 -11.83
N LEU A 80 -12.56 -19.74 -11.15
CA LEU A 80 -12.49 -18.28 -11.28
C LEU A 80 -11.13 -17.73 -10.81
N TYR A 81 -10.61 -18.27 -9.70
CA TYR A 81 -9.29 -17.93 -9.20
C TYR A 81 -8.19 -18.31 -10.19
N GLN A 82 -8.24 -19.51 -10.78
CA GLN A 82 -7.28 -19.96 -11.80
C GLN A 82 -7.27 -19.05 -13.03
N LEU A 83 -8.45 -18.56 -13.46
CA LEU A 83 -8.54 -17.58 -14.55
C LEU A 83 -7.85 -16.27 -14.17
N LYS A 84 -8.11 -15.76 -12.96
CA LYS A 84 -7.47 -14.55 -12.42
C LYS A 84 -5.96 -14.72 -12.26
N ARG A 85 -5.50 -15.91 -11.88
CA ARG A 85 -4.08 -16.24 -11.71
C ARG A 85 -3.28 -16.12 -13.01
N LYS A 86 -3.89 -16.39 -14.17
CA LYS A 86 -3.26 -16.19 -15.48
C LYS A 86 -2.87 -14.72 -15.75
N MET A 87 -3.55 -13.78 -15.08
CA MET A 87 -3.27 -12.35 -15.15
C MET A 87 -2.42 -11.85 -13.96
N SER A 88 -1.93 -12.76 -13.12
CA SER A 88 -1.11 -12.44 -11.95
C SER A 88 0.37 -12.56 -12.29
N ILE A 89 1.19 -11.73 -11.65
CA ILE A 89 2.65 -11.87 -11.71
C ILE A 89 3.13 -12.87 -10.65
N THR A 90 4.35 -13.38 -10.79
CA THR A 90 4.95 -14.25 -9.78
C THR A 90 5.44 -13.45 -8.57
N PRO A 91 5.60 -14.07 -7.39
CA PRO A 91 6.24 -13.43 -6.24
C PRO A 91 7.63 -12.89 -6.55
N GLU A 92 8.42 -13.61 -7.35
CA GLU A 92 9.76 -13.23 -7.76
C GLU A 92 9.75 -11.98 -8.65
N GLN A 93 8.76 -11.85 -9.53
CA GLN A 93 8.57 -10.64 -10.34
C GLN A 93 8.23 -9.44 -9.46
N GLN A 94 7.34 -9.61 -8.47
CA GLN A 94 7.03 -8.51 -7.54
C GLN A 94 8.23 -8.15 -6.66
N ALA A 95 9.04 -9.13 -6.26
CA ALA A 95 10.23 -8.92 -5.45
C ALA A 95 11.30 -8.07 -6.15
N LYS A 96 11.38 -8.09 -7.48
CA LYS A 96 12.34 -7.27 -8.26
C LYS A 96 12.21 -5.78 -7.96
N THR A 97 10.99 -5.27 -7.77
CA THR A 97 10.77 -3.85 -7.43
C THR A 97 11.35 -3.50 -6.05
N TYR A 98 11.25 -4.39 -5.09
CA TYR A 98 11.86 -4.17 -3.76
C TYR A 98 13.38 -4.17 -3.85
N VAL A 99 13.95 -5.11 -4.59
CA VAL A 99 15.41 -5.18 -4.81
C VAL A 99 15.88 -3.92 -5.55
N PHE A 100 15.20 -3.52 -6.61
CA PHE A 100 15.51 -2.29 -7.35
C PHE A 100 15.54 -1.06 -6.43
N LEU A 101 14.52 -0.87 -5.61
CA LEU A 101 14.44 0.26 -4.68
C LEU A 101 15.49 0.22 -3.57
N ALA A 102 15.98 -0.97 -3.22
CA ALA A 102 16.98 -1.15 -2.17
C ALA A 102 18.43 -1.05 -2.68
N THR A 103 18.68 -1.27 -3.96
CA THR A 103 20.04 -1.48 -4.46
C THR A 103 20.41 -0.68 -5.71
N SER A 104 19.42 -0.12 -6.44
CA SER A 104 19.73 0.60 -7.69
C SER A 104 20.26 2.01 -7.41
N PRO A 105 21.39 2.39 -7.99
CA PRO A 105 21.89 3.76 -7.93
C PRO A 105 20.92 4.80 -8.55
N GLU A 106 20.07 4.37 -9.48
CA GLU A 106 19.08 5.25 -10.13
C GLU A 106 18.08 5.86 -9.16
N VAL A 107 17.85 5.19 -8.02
CA VAL A 107 16.85 5.61 -7.01
C VAL A 107 17.47 5.94 -5.67
N GLU A 108 18.79 6.03 -5.57
CA GLU A 108 19.51 6.29 -4.32
C GLU A 108 19.03 7.53 -3.58
N GLN A 109 18.66 8.58 -4.33
CA GLN A 109 18.17 9.85 -3.78
C GLN A 109 16.66 10.03 -3.93
N VAL A 110 15.93 9.01 -4.46
CA VAL A 110 14.50 9.13 -4.70
C VAL A 110 13.72 8.77 -3.44
N THR A 111 12.95 9.71 -2.93
CA THR A 111 12.10 9.54 -1.75
C THR A 111 10.68 10.01 -2.03
N GLY A 112 9.68 9.47 -1.33
CA GLY A 112 8.27 9.78 -1.55
C GLY A 112 7.72 9.21 -2.85
N GLY A 113 8.34 8.18 -3.41
CA GLY A 113 7.89 7.52 -4.63
C GLY A 113 6.83 6.45 -4.38
N TYR A 114 5.90 6.30 -5.33
CA TYR A 114 4.95 5.20 -5.41
C TYR A 114 5.23 4.40 -6.68
N TRP A 115 5.67 3.13 -6.54
CA TRP A 115 6.31 2.36 -7.59
C TRP A 115 5.48 1.15 -8.00
N ASP A 116 5.39 0.92 -9.30
CA ASP A 116 4.68 -0.24 -9.83
C ASP A 116 5.59 -1.48 -9.98
N GLU A 117 5.00 -2.55 -10.46
CA GLU A 117 5.63 -3.84 -10.70
C GLU A 117 6.69 -3.85 -11.81
N ASN A 118 6.82 -2.76 -12.57
CA ASN A 118 7.80 -2.57 -13.65
C ASN A 118 8.89 -1.55 -13.29
N ASN A 119 9.02 -1.20 -12.02
CA ASN A 119 9.96 -0.19 -11.53
C ASN A 119 9.69 1.23 -12.08
N HIS A 120 8.45 1.53 -12.42
CA HIS A 120 8.07 2.89 -12.80
C HIS A 120 7.45 3.61 -11.61
N GLN A 121 7.83 4.86 -11.41
CA GLN A 121 7.15 5.73 -10.49
C GLN A 121 5.79 6.13 -11.08
N VAL A 122 4.72 5.88 -10.35
CA VAL A 122 3.34 6.09 -10.80
C VAL A 122 2.55 6.94 -9.79
N GLN A 123 1.44 7.49 -10.24
CA GLN A 123 0.55 8.23 -9.35
C GLN A 123 -0.24 7.28 -8.45
N SER A 124 -0.40 7.69 -7.20
CA SER A 124 -1.26 7.02 -6.23
C SER A 124 -2.69 7.59 -6.24
N ASN A 125 -3.53 7.14 -5.32
CA ASN A 125 -4.87 7.71 -5.13
C ASN A 125 -4.79 9.22 -4.88
N LYS A 126 -5.67 10.01 -5.52
CA LYS A 126 -5.67 11.49 -5.44
C LYS A 126 -5.69 12.00 -3.99
N ASN A 127 -6.46 11.36 -3.13
CA ASN A 127 -6.60 11.78 -1.73
C ASN A 127 -5.35 11.51 -0.90
N SER A 128 -4.45 10.62 -1.37
CA SER A 128 -3.19 10.33 -0.67
C SER A 128 -2.21 11.50 -0.64
N TYR A 129 -2.42 12.54 -1.43
CA TYR A 129 -1.57 13.75 -1.47
C TYR A 129 -2.02 14.84 -0.50
N ASN A 130 -3.08 14.64 0.29
CA ASN A 130 -3.57 15.63 1.22
C ASN A 130 -2.68 15.69 2.49
N GLN A 131 -1.83 16.71 2.57
CA GLN A 131 -0.89 16.90 3.68
C GLN A 131 -1.57 17.09 5.05
N GLY A 132 -2.73 17.77 5.09
CA GLY A 132 -3.50 17.89 6.33
C GLY A 132 -3.98 16.53 6.86
N THR A 133 -4.32 15.61 5.95
CA THR A 133 -4.66 14.23 6.31
C THR A 133 -3.43 13.45 6.79
N TRP A 134 -2.23 13.68 6.21
CA TRP A 134 -1.00 13.04 6.67
C TRP A 134 -0.69 13.37 8.12
N GLN A 135 -0.71 14.65 8.46
CA GLN A 135 -0.44 15.11 9.83
C GLN A 135 -1.42 14.48 10.83
N LYS A 136 -2.71 14.55 10.53
CA LYS A 136 -3.75 13.97 11.40
C LYS A 136 -3.60 12.44 11.53
N LEU A 137 -3.21 11.75 10.43
CA LEU A 137 -2.94 10.31 10.46
C LEU A 137 -1.72 9.98 11.32
N TRP A 138 -0.65 10.76 11.21
CA TRP A 138 0.55 10.61 12.03
C TRP A 138 0.24 10.76 13.52
N GLU A 139 -0.41 11.86 13.91
CA GLU A 139 -0.80 12.13 15.31
C GLU A 139 -1.71 11.03 15.87
N SER A 140 -2.69 10.58 15.08
CA SER A 140 -3.58 9.49 15.48
C SER A 140 -2.82 8.18 15.63
N SER A 141 -1.88 7.88 14.74
CA SER A 141 -1.04 6.68 14.81
C SER A 141 -0.12 6.69 16.04
N GLN A 142 0.50 7.82 16.34
CA GLN A 142 1.33 7.98 17.55
C GLN A 142 0.50 7.74 18.83
N ARG A 143 -0.70 8.32 18.90
CA ARG A 143 -1.60 8.12 20.04
C ARG A 143 -2.01 6.66 20.20
N LEU A 144 -2.40 5.99 19.12
CA LEU A 144 -2.79 4.57 19.14
C LEU A 144 -1.61 3.64 19.50
N ALA A 145 -0.39 4.03 19.14
CA ALA A 145 0.83 3.30 19.48
C ALA A 145 1.38 3.65 20.89
N GLY A 146 0.74 4.57 21.64
CA GLY A 146 1.22 5.00 22.95
C GLY A 146 2.51 5.84 22.90
N LEU A 147 2.82 6.45 21.77
CA LEU A 147 4.04 7.26 21.56
C LEU A 147 3.82 8.76 21.80
N SER A 148 2.59 9.21 21.87
CA SER A 148 2.24 10.59 22.25
C SER A 148 2.03 10.67 23.76
N LYS A 149 2.68 11.65 24.40
CA LYS A 149 2.37 12.04 25.77
C LYS A 149 1.06 12.79 25.83
#